data_ac0575c40b904a8b360d85d9dc5bca00
#
_entry.id   ac0575c40b904a8b360d85d9dc5bca00
#
_cell.length_a   1.000
_cell.length_b   1.000
_cell.length_c   1.000
_cell.angle_alpha   90.00
_cell.angle_beta   90.00
_cell.angle_gamma   90.00
#
_symmetry.space_group_name_H-M   'P 1'
#
loop_
_entity.id
_entity.type
_entity.pdbx_description
1 polymer ?
#
loop_
_entity_poly.entity_id
_entity_poly.type
_entity_poly.pdbx_seq_one_letter_code
_entity_poly.pdbx_strand_id
1 'polypeptide(L)'
;MPFKHTLLGLGVLFAAASQAADIERVPSTYPNSPILQSATLPPGTALTFVSGILPDPADPKAAKDELRANGDTEAQTVAVLRKVEAALAPRGLGLGDVVQLRVYLVGDPRLQGRMDFDGLQRGFRQFFGSERQPLKPTRTTVQVAGLVLPGALIEVEAVAAKAR
;
A
#
# COMPACT_ATOMS: atom_id res chain seq x y z
N MET A 1 -16.59 13.33 75.27
CA MET A 1 -16.59 13.80 73.87
C MET A 1 -15.74 12.80 73.09
N PRO A 2 -16.29 12.00 72.11
CA PRO A 2 -15.52 11.08 71.30
C PRO A 2 -15.09 11.77 70.00
N PHE A 3 -13.79 11.69 69.71
CA PHE A 3 -13.18 12.12 68.43
C PHE A 3 -13.55 11.13 67.33
N LYS A 4 -14.20 11.64 66.28
CA LYS A 4 -14.47 10.89 65.05
C LYS A 4 -13.24 11.02 64.11
N HIS A 5 -12.52 9.95 63.86
CA HIS A 5 -11.49 9.90 62.82
C HIS A 5 -12.17 9.58 61.51
N THR A 6 -12.16 10.54 60.55
CA THR A 6 -12.58 10.33 59.18
C THR A 6 -11.37 9.81 58.38
N LEU A 7 -11.39 8.54 57.96
CA LEU A 7 -10.43 7.99 57.01
C LEU A 7 -10.79 8.48 55.60
N LEU A 8 -9.91 9.32 55.01
CA LEU A 8 -9.97 9.62 53.59
C LEU A 8 -9.31 8.48 52.82
N GLY A 9 -10.09 7.67 52.14
CA GLY A 9 -9.56 6.63 51.22
C GLY A 9 -9.09 7.27 49.94
N LEU A 10 -7.79 7.23 49.68
CA LEU A 10 -7.15 7.65 48.43
C LEU A 10 -7.33 6.54 47.37
N GLY A 11 -8.33 6.68 46.52
CA GLY A 11 -8.54 5.76 45.42
C GLY A 11 -7.50 6.00 44.31
N VAL A 12 -6.57 5.05 44.13
CA VAL A 12 -5.62 5.05 43.01
C VAL A 12 -6.36 4.54 41.78
N LEU A 13 -6.68 5.41 40.84
CA LEU A 13 -7.16 5.03 39.52
C LEU A 13 -5.95 4.45 38.73
N PHE A 14 -5.92 3.15 38.54
CA PHE A 14 -5.05 2.52 37.55
C PHE A 14 -5.64 2.80 36.16
N ALA A 15 -5.08 3.75 35.43
CA ALA A 15 -5.31 3.86 33.99
C ALA A 15 -4.64 2.66 33.33
N ALA A 16 -5.43 1.69 32.88
CA ALA A 16 -4.92 0.61 32.04
C ALA A 16 -4.45 1.26 30.72
N ALA A 17 -3.14 1.32 30.51
CA ALA A 17 -2.56 1.67 29.23
C ALA A 17 -3.03 0.62 28.22
N SER A 18 -3.97 0.98 27.35
CA SER A 18 -4.35 0.15 26.22
C SER A 18 -3.12 0.04 25.34
N GLN A 19 -2.45 -1.11 25.34
CA GLN A 19 -1.43 -1.40 24.33
C GLN A 19 -2.11 -1.41 22.97
N ALA A 20 -1.64 -0.53 22.08
CA ALA A 20 -2.09 -0.54 20.69
C ALA A 20 -1.78 -1.91 20.10
N ALA A 21 -2.80 -2.61 19.62
CA ALA A 21 -2.60 -3.89 18.97
C ALA A 21 -1.98 -3.65 17.58
N ASP A 22 -1.00 -4.48 17.22
CA ASP A 22 -0.36 -4.42 15.91
C ASP A 22 -1.28 -4.92 14.79
N ILE A 23 -0.97 -4.52 13.55
CA ILE A 23 -1.62 -5.08 12.37
C ILE A 23 -1.16 -6.54 12.22
N GLU A 24 -2.09 -7.48 12.32
CA GLU A 24 -1.82 -8.89 12.06
C GLU A 24 -1.65 -9.10 10.55
N ARG A 25 -0.51 -9.66 10.14
CA ARG A 25 -0.14 -9.92 8.75
C ARG A 25 0.12 -11.41 8.55
N VAL A 26 -0.82 -12.11 7.93
CA VAL A 26 -0.70 -13.55 7.65
C VAL A 26 0.03 -13.76 6.32
N PRO A 27 1.19 -14.42 6.32
CA PRO A 27 1.92 -14.74 5.10
C PRO A 27 1.09 -15.59 4.12
N SER A 28 1.32 -15.41 2.84
CA SER A 28 0.78 -16.28 1.80
C SER A 28 1.32 -17.72 1.95
N THR A 29 0.49 -18.71 1.67
CA THR A 29 0.88 -20.12 1.63
C THR A 29 1.76 -20.46 0.43
N TYR A 30 1.81 -19.62 -0.60
CA TYR A 30 2.68 -19.81 -1.75
C TYR A 30 4.14 -19.47 -1.38
N PRO A 31 5.09 -20.37 -1.63
CA PRO A 31 6.51 -20.12 -1.34
C PRO A 31 7.02 -18.84 -2.01
N ASN A 32 7.83 -18.06 -1.28
CA ASN A 32 8.43 -16.81 -1.78
C ASN A 32 7.42 -15.76 -2.30
N SER A 33 6.16 -15.85 -1.87
CA SER A 33 5.13 -14.86 -2.23
C SER A 33 5.53 -13.45 -1.76
N PRO A 34 5.44 -12.43 -2.62
CA PRO A 34 5.69 -11.05 -2.22
C PRO A 34 4.47 -10.37 -1.58
N ILE A 35 3.38 -11.12 -1.39
CA ILE A 35 2.12 -10.62 -0.83
C ILE A 35 1.65 -11.47 0.35
N LEU A 36 0.74 -10.93 1.14
CA LEU A 36 0.08 -11.63 2.24
C LEU A 36 -1.13 -12.44 1.76
N GLN A 37 -1.52 -13.42 2.58
CA GLN A 37 -2.82 -14.06 2.52
C GLN A 37 -3.92 -13.10 3.03
N SER A 38 -3.66 -12.47 4.18
CA SER A 38 -4.59 -11.51 4.80
C SER A 38 -3.84 -10.50 5.67
N ALA A 39 -4.52 -9.39 5.96
CA ALA A 39 -4.13 -8.42 6.96
C ALA A 39 -5.37 -8.08 7.81
N THR A 40 -5.24 -8.16 9.14
CA THR A 40 -6.30 -7.80 10.09
C THR A 40 -5.86 -6.54 10.84
N LEU A 41 -6.73 -5.55 10.87
CA LEU A 41 -6.49 -4.26 11.48
C LEU A 41 -7.15 -4.22 12.87
N PRO A 42 -6.46 -3.72 13.91
CA PRO A 42 -7.08 -3.54 15.21
C PRO A 42 -8.23 -2.51 15.14
N PRO A 43 -9.22 -2.61 16.03
CA PRO A 43 -10.32 -1.65 16.10
C PRO A 43 -9.83 -0.21 16.23
N GLY A 44 -10.48 0.72 15.52
CA GLY A 44 -10.15 2.14 15.55
C GLY A 44 -8.91 2.54 14.74
N THR A 45 -8.30 1.63 13.98
CA THR A 45 -7.21 1.95 13.06
C THR A 45 -7.68 2.90 11.97
N ALA A 46 -7.00 4.05 11.82
CA ALA A 46 -7.28 4.98 10.74
C ALA A 46 -6.76 4.43 9.40
N LEU A 47 -7.58 4.56 8.36
CA LEU A 47 -7.22 4.16 7.00
C LEU A 47 -6.96 5.37 6.13
N THR A 48 -5.92 5.27 5.30
CA THR A 48 -5.63 6.22 4.24
C THR A 48 -5.81 5.50 2.90
N PHE A 49 -6.73 6.01 2.10
CA PHE A 49 -6.98 5.52 0.74
C PHE A 49 -6.22 6.37 -0.25
N VAL A 50 -5.45 5.75 -1.11
CA VAL A 50 -4.75 6.36 -2.24
C VAL A 50 -5.47 5.94 -3.50
N SER A 51 -5.96 6.93 -4.26
CA SER A 51 -6.62 6.71 -5.55
C SER A 51 -5.67 6.09 -6.57
N GLY A 52 -6.21 5.61 -7.69
CA GLY A 52 -5.43 5.05 -8.77
C GLY A 52 -4.29 5.99 -9.22
N ILE A 53 -3.08 5.47 -9.18
CA ILE A 53 -1.87 6.15 -9.61
C ILE A 53 -1.35 5.51 -10.88
N LEU A 54 -1.17 6.36 -11.89
CA LEU A 54 -0.60 6.01 -13.19
C LEU A 54 0.88 6.41 -13.26
N PRO A 55 1.68 5.80 -14.16
CA PRO A 55 3.00 6.32 -14.49
C PRO A 55 2.88 7.75 -15.04
N ASP A 56 3.98 8.49 -15.00
CA ASP A 56 4.01 9.81 -15.65
C ASP A 56 4.09 9.66 -17.17
N PRO A 57 3.57 10.63 -17.95
CA PRO A 57 3.82 10.66 -19.37
C PRO A 57 5.31 10.87 -19.67
N ALA A 58 5.79 10.30 -20.75
CA ALA A 58 7.18 10.41 -21.18
C ALA A 58 7.60 11.87 -21.42
N ASP A 59 6.70 12.66 -21.98
CA ASP A 59 6.81 14.13 -22.07
C ASP A 59 5.58 14.78 -21.42
N PRO A 60 5.72 15.34 -20.22
CA PRO A 60 4.61 16.00 -19.53
C PRO A 60 4.21 17.34 -20.17
N LYS A 61 4.99 17.86 -21.12
CA LYS A 61 4.71 19.11 -21.87
C LYS A 61 4.06 18.87 -23.22
N ALA A 62 3.93 17.59 -23.63
CA ALA A 62 3.25 17.26 -24.87
C ALA A 62 1.78 17.74 -24.85
N ALA A 63 1.21 17.97 -26.02
CA ALA A 63 -0.20 18.25 -26.15
C ALA A 63 -1.03 17.10 -25.54
N LYS A 64 -2.22 17.40 -25.01
CA LYS A 64 -3.02 16.45 -24.23
C LYS A 64 -3.31 15.13 -24.98
N ASP A 65 -3.53 15.22 -26.29
CA ASP A 65 -3.78 14.09 -27.18
C ASP A 65 -2.51 13.32 -27.57
N GLU A 66 -1.34 13.90 -27.29
CA GLU A 66 -0.01 13.29 -27.53
C GLU A 66 0.59 12.66 -26.26
N LEU A 67 -0.01 12.89 -25.09
CA LEU A 67 0.49 12.31 -23.84
C LEU A 67 0.50 10.79 -23.92
N ARG A 68 1.63 10.18 -23.61
CA ARG A 68 1.85 8.71 -23.57
C ARG A 68 2.75 8.33 -22.43
N ALA A 69 2.43 7.26 -21.73
CA ALA A 69 3.38 6.63 -20.84
C ALA A 69 4.46 5.89 -21.65
N ASN A 70 5.64 5.75 -21.06
CA ASN A 70 6.77 5.05 -21.65
C ASN A 70 7.31 3.96 -20.71
N GLY A 71 8.14 3.08 -21.26
CA GLY A 71 8.76 1.99 -20.53
C GLY A 71 7.91 0.71 -20.52
N ASP A 72 8.50 -0.35 -20.02
CA ASP A 72 7.84 -1.64 -19.83
C ASP A 72 7.08 -1.68 -18.49
N THR A 73 6.40 -2.79 -18.24
CA THR A 73 5.62 -3.00 -17.01
C THR A 73 6.49 -2.90 -15.75
N GLU A 74 7.74 -3.39 -15.79
CA GLU A 74 8.65 -3.28 -14.66
C GLU A 74 8.99 -1.83 -14.35
N ALA A 75 9.43 -1.07 -15.33
CA ALA A 75 9.79 0.34 -15.20
C ALA A 75 8.58 1.18 -14.72
N GLN A 76 7.41 0.95 -15.30
CA GLN A 76 6.19 1.63 -14.90
C GLN A 76 5.74 1.23 -13.48
N THR A 77 5.92 -0.03 -13.07
CA THR A 77 5.64 -0.47 -11.69
C THR A 77 6.52 0.27 -10.69
N VAL A 78 7.82 0.38 -10.97
CA VAL A 78 8.76 1.12 -10.12
C VAL A 78 8.35 2.60 -10.01
N ALA A 79 8.01 3.23 -11.13
CA ALA A 79 7.58 4.64 -11.14
C ALA A 79 6.29 4.85 -10.33
N VAL A 80 5.28 4.00 -10.51
CA VAL A 80 3.99 4.09 -9.81
C VAL A 80 4.16 3.85 -8.32
N LEU A 81 4.94 2.85 -7.88
CA LEU A 81 5.13 2.57 -6.46
C LEU A 81 5.90 3.69 -5.73
N ARG A 82 6.84 4.37 -6.40
CA ARG A 82 7.45 5.60 -5.87
C ARG A 82 6.43 6.73 -5.68
N LYS A 83 5.49 6.86 -6.60
CA LYS A 83 4.41 7.85 -6.49
C LYS A 83 3.42 7.50 -5.36
N VAL A 84 3.12 6.21 -5.14
CA VAL A 84 2.35 5.75 -3.97
C VAL A 84 3.06 6.14 -2.68
N GLU A 85 4.37 5.89 -2.58
CA GLU A 85 5.17 6.28 -1.42
C GLU A 85 5.13 7.80 -1.19
N ALA A 86 5.31 8.59 -2.25
CA ALA A 86 5.23 10.06 -2.18
C ALA A 86 3.82 10.55 -1.77
N ALA A 87 2.75 9.88 -2.19
CA ALA A 87 1.38 10.24 -1.80
C ALA A 87 1.09 9.94 -0.31
N LEU A 88 1.76 8.97 0.28
CA LEU A 88 1.64 8.59 1.70
C LEU A 88 2.47 9.49 2.63
N ALA A 89 3.61 9.98 2.17
CA ALA A 89 4.58 10.72 2.97
C ALA A 89 4.01 11.94 3.72
N PRO A 90 3.11 12.79 3.16
CA PRO A 90 2.52 13.92 3.87
C PRO A 90 1.66 13.53 5.08
N ARG A 91 1.27 12.25 5.18
CA ARG A 91 0.52 11.69 6.31
C ARG A 91 1.42 10.99 7.34
N GLY A 92 2.75 11.06 7.16
CA GLY A 92 3.71 10.32 7.98
C GLY A 92 3.62 8.80 7.79
N LEU A 93 3.13 8.36 6.62
CA LEU A 93 3.00 6.97 6.22
C LEU A 93 4.03 6.64 5.13
N GLY A 94 4.40 5.37 5.05
CA GLY A 94 5.26 4.85 4.00
C GLY A 94 4.74 3.52 3.45
N LEU A 95 5.54 2.87 2.61
CA LEU A 95 5.15 1.59 2.00
C LEU A 95 4.98 0.47 3.03
N GLY A 96 5.67 0.52 4.17
CA GLY A 96 5.47 -0.43 5.29
C GLY A 96 4.08 -0.35 5.93
N ASP A 97 3.40 0.80 5.81
CA ASP A 97 2.05 1.00 6.30
C ASP A 97 0.98 0.52 5.31
N VAL A 98 1.35 0.17 4.08
CA VAL A 98 0.39 -0.33 3.08
C VAL A 98 -0.09 -1.72 3.48
N VAL A 99 -1.40 -1.88 3.57
CA VAL A 99 -2.08 -3.14 3.93
C VAL A 99 -2.73 -3.81 2.73
N GLN A 100 -3.12 -3.03 1.72
CA GLN A 100 -3.73 -3.55 0.50
C GLN A 100 -3.29 -2.75 -0.72
N LEU A 101 -3.07 -3.46 -1.83
CA LEU A 101 -2.94 -2.90 -3.17
C LEU A 101 -3.96 -3.53 -4.12
N ARG A 102 -4.49 -2.73 -5.03
CA ARG A 102 -5.18 -3.19 -6.23
C ARG A 102 -4.35 -2.75 -7.43
N VAL A 103 -4.04 -3.69 -8.27
CA VAL A 103 -3.18 -3.50 -9.45
C VAL A 103 -3.97 -3.84 -10.69
N TYR A 104 -4.08 -2.87 -11.58
CA TYR A 104 -4.73 -2.98 -12.87
C TYR A 104 -3.63 -2.97 -13.94
N LEU A 105 -3.53 -4.04 -14.72
CA LEU A 105 -2.57 -4.16 -15.81
C LEU A 105 -3.27 -4.11 -17.15
N VAL A 106 -2.72 -3.36 -18.09
CA VAL A 106 -3.13 -3.45 -19.49
C VAL A 106 -2.28 -4.52 -20.17
N GLY A 107 -2.87 -5.21 -21.15
CA GLY A 107 -2.15 -6.18 -21.97
C GLY A 107 -1.02 -5.51 -22.74
N ASP A 108 0.21 -6.02 -22.59
CA ASP A 108 1.38 -5.51 -23.31
C ASP A 108 1.35 -5.98 -24.78
N PRO A 109 1.39 -5.07 -25.75
CA PRO A 109 1.46 -5.46 -27.17
C PRO A 109 2.65 -6.39 -27.50
N ARG A 110 3.77 -6.25 -26.76
CA ARG A 110 4.96 -7.11 -26.92
C ARG A 110 4.72 -8.54 -26.44
N LEU A 111 3.69 -8.76 -25.63
CA LEU A 111 3.25 -10.07 -25.12
C LEU A 111 1.92 -10.51 -25.74
N GLN A 112 1.61 -10.05 -26.96
CA GLN A 112 0.38 -10.40 -27.68
C GLN A 112 -0.91 -9.99 -26.90
N GLY A 113 -0.86 -8.85 -26.23
CA GLY A 113 -1.99 -8.33 -25.46
C GLY A 113 -2.23 -9.04 -24.11
N ARG A 114 -1.31 -9.85 -23.62
CA ARG A 114 -1.34 -10.40 -22.27
C ARG A 114 -0.67 -9.44 -21.29
N MET A 115 -1.16 -9.41 -20.04
CA MET A 115 -0.49 -8.67 -18.99
C MET A 115 0.91 -9.22 -18.70
N ASP A 116 1.88 -8.34 -18.53
CA ASP A 116 3.23 -8.70 -18.08
C ASP A 116 3.27 -8.84 -16.55
N PHE A 117 2.79 -9.98 -16.06
CA PHE A 117 2.79 -10.27 -14.64
C PHE A 117 4.20 -10.42 -14.06
N ASP A 118 5.15 -10.94 -14.83
CA ASP A 118 6.55 -11.10 -14.40
C ASP A 118 7.24 -9.74 -14.27
N GLY A 119 7.01 -8.80 -15.18
CA GLY A 119 7.48 -7.43 -15.08
C GLY A 119 6.92 -6.72 -13.84
N LEU A 120 5.61 -6.88 -13.57
CA LEU A 120 5.04 -6.42 -12.31
C LEU A 120 5.78 -7.00 -11.11
N GLN A 121 6.02 -8.31 -11.08
CA GLN A 121 6.66 -8.97 -9.95
C GLN A 121 8.10 -8.49 -9.72
N ARG A 122 8.89 -8.27 -10.78
CA ARG A 122 10.25 -7.73 -10.67
C ARG A 122 10.25 -6.31 -10.11
N GLY A 123 9.38 -5.43 -10.60
CA GLY A 123 9.24 -4.07 -10.07
C GLY A 123 8.71 -4.05 -8.62
N PHE A 124 7.70 -4.87 -8.32
CA PHE A 124 7.07 -4.94 -7.00
C PHE A 124 8.03 -5.39 -5.89
N ARG A 125 8.87 -6.40 -6.16
CA ARG A 125 9.84 -6.93 -5.18
C ARG A 125 10.93 -5.95 -4.79
N GLN A 126 11.14 -4.87 -5.53
CA GLN A 126 12.05 -3.80 -5.14
C GLN A 126 11.52 -2.98 -3.96
N PHE A 127 10.21 -3.02 -3.72
CA PHE A 127 9.53 -2.21 -2.70
C PHE A 127 8.95 -3.03 -1.54
N PHE A 128 8.45 -4.24 -1.80
CA PHE A 128 7.76 -5.04 -0.79
C PHE A 128 8.44 -6.40 -0.59
N GLY A 129 8.59 -6.79 0.67
CA GLY A 129 9.29 -8.03 1.04
C GLY A 129 10.79 -7.99 0.70
N SER A 130 11.36 -6.80 0.56
CA SER A 130 12.80 -6.56 0.39
C SER A 130 13.49 -6.43 1.75
N GLU A 131 14.82 -6.48 1.77
CA GLU A 131 15.59 -6.24 3.01
C GLU A 131 15.32 -4.86 3.62
N ARG A 132 15.11 -3.84 2.77
CA ARG A 132 14.85 -2.46 3.21
C ARG A 132 13.42 -2.24 3.70
N GLN A 133 12.47 -2.98 3.16
CA GLN A 133 11.05 -2.92 3.51
C GLN A 133 10.46 -4.34 3.50
N PRO A 134 10.56 -5.08 4.65
CA PRO A 134 10.18 -6.49 4.73
C PRO A 134 8.67 -6.73 4.77
N LEU A 135 7.88 -5.71 5.16
CA LEU A 135 6.43 -5.85 5.26
C LEU A 135 5.79 -5.98 3.87
N LYS A 136 4.76 -6.80 3.81
CA LYS A 136 4.04 -7.09 2.58
C LYS A 136 2.59 -6.64 2.72
N PRO A 137 1.93 -6.20 1.63
CA PRO A 137 0.49 -5.98 1.59
C PRO A 137 -0.25 -7.23 1.11
N THR A 138 -1.56 -7.25 1.26
CA THR A 138 -2.43 -8.04 0.38
C THR A 138 -2.47 -7.40 -0.99
N ARG A 139 -2.71 -8.18 -2.06
CA ARG A 139 -2.76 -7.64 -3.43
C ARG A 139 -3.75 -8.40 -4.30
N THR A 140 -4.55 -7.67 -5.04
CA THR A 140 -5.30 -8.17 -6.20
C THR A 140 -4.63 -7.63 -7.46
N THR A 141 -4.47 -8.47 -8.48
CA THR A 141 -3.95 -8.07 -9.79
C THR A 141 -4.88 -8.60 -10.87
N VAL A 142 -5.33 -7.74 -11.76
CA VAL A 142 -6.21 -8.08 -12.88
C VAL A 142 -5.75 -7.40 -14.16
N GLN A 143 -6.03 -8.02 -15.29
CA GLN A 143 -5.90 -7.36 -16.58
C GLN A 143 -7.19 -6.59 -16.88
N VAL A 144 -7.02 -5.36 -17.37
CA VAL A 144 -8.10 -4.46 -17.80
C VAL A 144 -7.96 -4.13 -19.28
N ALA A 145 -9.06 -3.68 -19.89
CA ALA A 145 -9.07 -3.35 -21.31
C ALA A 145 -8.21 -2.13 -21.67
N GLY A 146 -8.08 -1.17 -20.75
CA GLY A 146 -7.30 0.04 -20.94
C GLY A 146 -7.28 0.93 -19.70
N LEU A 147 -6.38 1.90 -19.71
CA LEU A 147 -6.21 2.94 -18.69
C LEU A 147 -6.32 4.32 -19.35
N VAL A 148 -6.60 5.36 -18.55
CA VAL A 148 -6.87 6.71 -19.09
C VAL A 148 -5.65 7.36 -19.74
N LEU A 149 -4.43 6.99 -19.37
CA LEU A 149 -3.20 7.45 -20.02
C LEU A 149 -2.78 6.43 -21.08
N PRO A 150 -2.76 6.78 -22.35
CA PRO A 150 -2.27 5.92 -23.42
C PRO A 150 -0.83 5.44 -23.15
N GLY A 151 -0.54 4.17 -23.41
CA GLY A 151 0.75 3.56 -23.14
C GLY A 151 0.99 3.19 -21.66
N ALA A 152 0.09 3.55 -20.76
CA ALA A 152 0.13 3.03 -19.38
C ALA A 152 -0.19 1.54 -19.38
N LEU A 153 0.72 0.76 -18.79
CA LEU A 153 0.60 -0.69 -18.62
C LEU A 153 0.15 -1.06 -17.20
N ILE A 154 0.15 -0.10 -16.27
CA ILE A 154 -0.20 -0.31 -14.87
C ILE A 154 -0.90 0.91 -14.26
N GLU A 155 -1.87 0.63 -13.38
CA GLU A 155 -2.43 1.57 -12.41
C GLU A 155 -2.50 0.88 -11.06
N VAL A 156 -2.27 1.62 -9.97
CA VAL A 156 -2.25 1.07 -8.61
C VAL A 156 -3.07 1.94 -7.67
N GLU A 157 -4.00 1.32 -6.95
CA GLU A 157 -4.64 1.86 -5.75
C GLU A 157 -3.99 1.27 -4.49
N ALA A 158 -3.93 2.06 -3.42
CA ALA A 158 -3.41 1.59 -2.14
C ALA A 158 -4.33 1.93 -0.97
N VAL A 159 -4.34 1.04 0.03
CA VAL A 159 -4.88 1.32 1.36
C VAL A 159 -3.73 1.17 2.35
N ALA A 160 -3.48 2.22 3.11
CA ALA A 160 -2.47 2.23 4.16
C ALA A 160 -3.12 2.40 5.54
N ALA A 161 -2.54 1.79 6.55
CA ALA A 161 -2.97 1.84 7.93
C ALA A 161 -1.76 1.82 8.85
N LYS A 162 -1.80 2.64 9.90
CA LYS A 162 -0.80 2.63 10.97
C LYS A 162 -1.48 2.30 12.28
N ALA A 163 -1.03 1.22 12.92
CA ALA A 163 -1.41 0.95 14.31
C ALA A 163 -0.86 2.08 15.21
N ARG A 164 -1.66 2.51 16.15
CA ARG A 164 -1.29 3.55 17.12
C ARG A 164 -0.53 2.95 18.28
#